data_0f2a7d3cb146e66ced5e9d0b91e8a5da
#
_entry.id   0f2a7d3cb146e66ced5e9d0b91e8a5da
#
_cell.length_a   1.000
_cell.length_b   1.000
_cell.length_c   1.000
_cell.angle_alpha   90.00
_cell.angle_beta   90.00
_cell.angle_gamma   90.00
#
_symmetry.space_group_name_H-M   'P 1'
#
loop_
_entity.id
_entity.type
_entity.pdbx_description
1 polymer ?
#
loop_
_entity_poly.entity_id
_entity_poly.type
_entity_poly.pdbx_seq_one_letter_code
_entity_poly.pdbx_strand_id
1 'polypeptide(L)'
;MPKLAAFPKAYMHALCKDGTMKLAEWFQLASGLGVDGIEFYAGFLEMQDRANWHNVRQQVDQLGLRVPMMCCSPDFTHPDRHFREEQIAKQRYWIDMTSVMGGQFCRVLSGQRRPELSIEHGVKLAAECILECLPYAEERGITLIIENHYKDDFWEYPEFAQKMDVFCSLVNAVQHPHFGVNYDPSNAYIAGDDPIELLKRVSHRVVTMHASDRYLIEGTLEDLRREESGSAGYVKRLRHGEIGKGLNDYDAIFTELKRVGFDGWISIEDGVEGIEQLARSADFLRKKIAQYWPSTGN
;
A
#
# COMPACT_ATOMS: atom_id res chain seq x y z
N MET A 1 5.77 -10.71 16.03
CA MET A 1 6.86 -10.06 15.26
C MET A 1 6.38 -9.81 13.85
N PRO A 2 6.48 -8.60 13.33
CA PRO A 2 6.08 -8.28 11.97
C PRO A 2 6.75 -9.19 10.94
N LYS A 3 6.03 -9.47 9.85
CA LYS A 3 6.51 -10.24 8.70
C LYS A 3 6.91 -9.30 7.59
N LEU A 4 7.88 -9.73 6.76
CA LEU A 4 8.38 -8.95 5.65
C LEU A 4 7.84 -9.48 4.32
N ALA A 5 7.30 -8.61 3.49
CA ALA A 5 6.90 -8.90 2.12
C ALA A 5 7.63 -7.98 1.13
N ALA A 6 7.56 -8.29 -0.15
CA ALA A 6 8.10 -7.45 -1.20
C ALA A 6 7.10 -7.25 -2.34
N PHE A 7 7.07 -6.02 -2.86
CA PHE A 7 6.33 -5.62 -4.05
C PHE A 7 7.30 -5.43 -5.23
N PRO A 8 6.97 -5.84 -6.44
CA PRO A 8 7.88 -5.79 -7.59
C PRO A 8 7.99 -4.40 -8.24
N LYS A 9 8.30 -3.35 -7.47
CA LYS A 9 8.26 -1.95 -7.94
C LYS A 9 9.06 -1.73 -9.23
N ALA A 10 10.30 -2.26 -9.29
CA ALA A 10 11.17 -2.14 -10.47
C ALA A 10 10.63 -2.89 -11.71
N TYR A 11 9.79 -3.87 -11.48
CA TYR A 11 9.34 -4.80 -12.53
C TYR A 11 7.89 -4.56 -12.97
N MET A 12 7.22 -3.53 -12.42
CA MET A 12 5.81 -3.26 -12.71
C MET A 12 5.52 -3.08 -14.20
N HIS A 13 6.38 -2.33 -14.92
CA HIS A 13 6.23 -2.18 -16.37
C HIS A 13 6.39 -3.50 -17.11
N ALA A 14 7.40 -4.28 -16.78
CA ALA A 14 7.68 -5.57 -17.41
C ALA A 14 6.55 -6.59 -17.13
N LEU A 15 5.96 -6.56 -15.93
CA LEU A 15 4.88 -7.47 -15.54
C LEU A 15 3.52 -7.06 -16.10
N CYS A 16 3.18 -5.75 -16.07
CA CYS A 16 1.82 -5.30 -16.30
C CYS A 16 1.60 -4.60 -17.65
N LYS A 17 2.66 -4.03 -18.25
CA LYS A 17 2.54 -3.23 -19.47
C LYS A 17 3.21 -3.87 -20.67
N ASP A 18 4.47 -4.23 -20.52
CA ASP A 18 5.29 -4.73 -21.63
C ASP A 18 5.18 -6.25 -21.79
N GLY A 19 4.74 -6.96 -20.74
CA GLY A 19 4.63 -8.43 -20.74
C GLY A 19 5.97 -9.15 -20.92
N THR A 20 7.09 -8.46 -20.70
CA THR A 20 8.44 -8.98 -20.89
C THR A 20 8.94 -9.82 -19.72
N MET A 21 8.23 -9.81 -18.59
CA MET A 21 8.51 -10.61 -17.40
C MET A 21 7.25 -11.38 -16.99
N LYS A 22 7.39 -12.65 -16.63
CA LYS A 22 6.29 -13.47 -16.10
C LYS A 22 6.25 -13.40 -14.57
N LEU A 23 5.07 -13.56 -13.98
CA LEU A 23 4.93 -13.60 -12.51
C LEU A 23 5.82 -14.67 -11.87
N ALA A 24 5.96 -15.84 -12.48
CA ALA A 24 6.83 -16.89 -11.97
C ALA A 24 8.30 -16.47 -11.85
N GLU A 25 8.79 -15.63 -12.76
CA GLU A 25 10.15 -15.09 -12.69
C GLU A 25 10.31 -14.13 -11.49
N TRP A 26 9.30 -13.29 -11.27
CA TRP A 26 9.27 -12.45 -10.06
C TRP A 26 9.24 -13.29 -8.79
N PHE A 27 8.43 -14.36 -8.71
CA PHE A 27 8.37 -15.22 -7.54
C PHE A 27 9.72 -15.85 -7.22
N GLN A 28 10.47 -16.29 -8.23
CA GLN A 28 11.83 -16.82 -8.06
C GLN A 28 12.79 -15.76 -7.53
N LEU A 29 12.76 -14.54 -8.06
CA LEU A 29 13.58 -13.44 -7.55
C LEU A 29 13.24 -13.12 -6.09
N ALA A 30 11.96 -13.02 -5.76
CA ALA A 30 11.49 -12.70 -4.42
C ALA A 30 11.86 -13.79 -3.40
N SER A 31 11.85 -15.06 -3.78
CA SER A 31 12.24 -16.16 -2.89
C SER A 31 13.70 -16.08 -2.43
N GLY A 32 14.56 -15.44 -3.24
CA GLY A 32 15.97 -15.19 -2.89
C GLY A 32 16.18 -14.00 -1.95
N LEU A 33 15.17 -13.16 -1.70
CA LEU A 33 15.28 -11.98 -0.84
C LEU A 33 15.20 -12.28 0.67
N GLY A 34 14.81 -13.49 1.04
CA GLY A 34 14.56 -13.86 2.44
C GLY A 34 13.36 -13.14 3.05
N VAL A 35 12.37 -12.80 2.26
CA VAL A 35 11.08 -12.27 2.71
C VAL A 35 10.10 -13.40 3.00
N ASP A 36 9.08 -13.13 3.84
CA ASP A 36 8.05 -14.10 4.20
C ASP A 36 6.93 -14.17 3.16
N GLY A 37 6.83 -13.16 2.29
CA GLY A 37 5.76 -13.07 1.32
C GLY A 37 6.00 -12.08 0.21
N ILE A 38 5.05 -12.05 -0.72
CA ILE A 38 4.99 -11.13 -1.84
C ILE A 38 3.63 -10.47 -1.89
N GLU A 39 3.63 -9.20 -2.22
CA GLU A 39 2.39 -8.45 -2.37
C GLU A 39 1.88 -8.55 -3.81
N PHE A 40 0.57 -8.65 -3.95
CA PHE A 40 -0.10 -8.70 -5.25
C PHE A 40 -0.72 -7.37 -5.63
N TYR A 41 -0.78 -7.13 -6.92
CA TYR A 41 -1.48 -6.00 -7.53
C TYR A 41 -2.57 -6.51 -8.47
N ALA A 42 -3.70 -5.82 -8.48
CA ALA A 42 -4.86 -6.15 -9.29
C ALA A 42 -4.58 -6.28 -10.79
N GLY A 43 -3.55 -5.58 -11.28
CA GLY A 43 -3.11 -5.65 -12.68
C GLY A 43 -2.21 -6.83 -13.06
N PHE A 44 -1.86 -7.72 -12.14
CA PHE A 44 -0.99 -8.86 -12.45
C PHE A 44 -1.70 -9.98 -13.20
N LEU A 45 -2.99 -10.11 -13.03
CA LEU A 45 -3.80 -11.16 -13.67
C LEU A 45 -5.11 -10.58 -14.18
N GLU A 46 -5.60 -11.14 -15.30
CA GLU A 46 -6.91 -10.77 -15.81
C GLU A 46 -8.04 -11.24 -14.89
N MET A 47 -9.04 -10.39 -14.67
CA MET A 47 -10.17 -10.68 -13.78
C MET A 47 -10.92 -11.96 -14.15
N GLN A 48 -10.96 -12.33 -15.45
CA GLN A 48 -11.77 -13.44 -15.95
C GLN A 48 -11.12 -14.81 -15.74
N ASP A 49 -9.82 -14.87 -15.45
CA ASP A 49 -9.06 -16.11 -15.36
C ASP A 49 -8.95 -16.64 -13.91
N ARG A 50 -10.09 -16.93 -13.30
CA ARG A 50 -10.14 -17.48 -11.91
C ARG A 50 -9.37 -18.80 -11.74
N ALA A 51 -9.31 -19.65 -12.77
CA ALA A 51 -8.59 -20.91 -12.69
C ALA A 51 -7.08 -20.68 -12.53
N ASN A 52 -6.55 -19.66 -13.17
CA ASN A 52 -5.14 -19.30 -13.07
C ASN A 52 -4.76 -18.78 -11.68
N TRP A 53 -5.66 -18.14 -10.94
CA TRP A 53 -5.39 -17.67 -9.58
C TRP A 53 -4.98 -18.81 -8.64
N HIS A 54 -5.63 -19.97 -8.73
CA HIS A 54 -5.24 -21.14 -7.95
C HIS A 54 -3.87 -21.68 -8.35
N ASN A 55 -3.53 -21.70 -9.64
CA ASN A 55 -2.22 -22.11 -10.12
C ASN A 55 -1.13 -21.14 -9.65
N VAL A 56 -1.40 -19.84 -9.71
CA VAL A 56 -0.48 -18.81 -9.22
C VAL A 56 -0.27 -18.96 -7.72
N ARG A 57 -1.34 -19.19 -6.95
CA ARG A 57 -1.25 -19.46 -5.52
C ARG A 57 -0.33 -20.65 -5.22
N GLN A 58 -0.51 -21.76 -5.92
CA GLN A 58 0.32 -22.96 -5.75
C GLN A 58 1.80 -22.69 -6.04
N GLN A 59 2.11 -21.89 -7.07
CA GLN A 59 3.49 -21.51 -7.37
C GLN A 59 4.13 -20.70 -6.23
N VAL A 60 3.39 -19.77 -5.64
CA VAL A 60 3.86 -18.99 -4.49
C VAL A 60 4.09 -19.88 -3.28
N ASP A 61 3.13 -20.76 -2.97
CA ASP A 61 3.21 -21.69 -1.83
C ASP A 61 4.40 -22.68 -1.97
N GLN A 62 4.70 -23.17 -3.19
CA GLN A 62 5.86 -24.04 -3.46
C GLN A 62 7.21 -23.37 -3.17
N LEU A 63 7.27 -22.06 -3.22
CA LEU A 63 8.47 -21.29 -2.86
C LEU A 63 8.52 -20.93 -1.37
N GLY A 64 7.56 -21.38 -0.56
CA GLY A 64 7.46 -21.04 0.84
C GLY A 64 7.03 -19.62 1.13
N LEU A 65 6.57 -18.89 0.11
CA LEU A 65 6.09 -17.50 0.22
C LEU A 65 4.59 -17.46 0.53
N ARG A 66 4.13 -16.32 1.05
CA ARG A 66 2.71 -16.01 1.26
C ARG A 66 2.31 -14.78 0.47
N VAL A 67 1.00 -14.63 0.21
CA VAL A 67 0.44 -13.39 -0.34
C VAL A 67 -0.35 -12.70 0.78
N PRO A 68 0.23 -11.71 1.49
CA PRO A 68 -0.46 -11.07 2.60
C PRO A 68 -1.63 -10.20 2.14
N MET A 69 -1.45 -9.50 1.02
CA MET A 69 -2.43 -8.52 0.55
C MET A 69 -2.48 -8.38 -0.97
N MET A 70 -3.62 -7.85 -1.42
CA MET A 70 -3.92 -7.44 -2.79
C MET A 70 -4.08 -5.92 -2.84
N CYS A 71 -3.32 -5.24 -3.70
CA CYS A 71 -3.44 -3.81 -3.95
C CYS A 71 -4.42 -3.52 -5.08
N CYS A 72 -5.45 -2.73 -4.76
CA CYS A 72 -6.48 -2.26 -5.67
C CYS A 72 -6.61 -0.75 -5.57
N SER A 73 -7.10 -0.13 -6.65
CA SER A 73 -7.20 1.34 -6.75
C SER A 73 -8.62 1.75 -7.23
N PRO A 74 -9.68 1.52 -6.44
CA PRO A 74 -11.02 1.98 -6.80
C PRO A 74 -11.12 3.50 -6.76
N ASP A 75 -11.94 4.09 -7.63
CA ASP A 75 -12.27 5.52 -7.58
C ASP A 75 -13.64 5.73 -6.94
N PHE A 76 -13.68 5.76 -5.62
CA PHE A 76 -14.91 5.90 -4.82
C PHE A 76 -15.41 7.34 -4.71
N THR A 77 -14.63 8.32 -5.16
CA THR A 77 -15.04 9.73 -5.21
C THR A 77 -15.59 10.17 -6.56
N HIS A 78 -15.78 9.25 -7.50
CA HIS A 78 -16.38 9.59 -8.80
C HIS A 78 -17.80 10.16 -8.63
N PRO A 79 -18.18 11.26 -9.34
CA PRO A 79 -19.48 11.90 -9.18
C PRO A 79 -20.65 10.99 -9.62
N ASP A 80 -20.45 10.17 -10.65
CA ASP A 80 -21.46 9.24 -11.11
C ASP A 80 -21.62 8.06 -10.15
N ARG A 81 -22.83 7.90 -9.64
CA ARG A 81 -23.20 6.82 -8.72
C ARG A 81 -23.03 5.43 -9.36
N HIS A 82 -23.45 5.28 -10.63
CA HIS A 82 -23.36 3.99 -11.32
C HIS A 82 -21.90 3.55 -11.47
N PHE A 83 -21.02 4.48 -11.79
CA PHE A 83 -19.58 4.22 -11.83
C PHE A 83 -19.05 3.75 -10.46
N ARG A 84 -19.47 4.36 -9.34
CA ARG A 84 -19.07 3.91 -8.00
C ARG A 84 -19.59 2.52 -7.68
N GLU A 85 -20.83 2.18 -8.08
CA GLU A 85 -21.39 0.82 -7.95
C GLU A 85 -20.55 -0.21 -8.71
N GLU A 86 -20.06 0.12 -9.90
CA GLU A 86 -19.10 -0.72 -10.63
C GLU A 86 -17.75 -0.87 -9.90
N GLN A 87 -17.25 0.21 -9.28
CA GLN A 87 -16.02 0.15 -8.48
C GLN A 87 -16.20 -0.74 -7.24
N ILE A 88 -17.35 -0.68 -6.58
CA ILE A 88 -17.71 -1.56 -5.46
C ILE A 88 -17.74 -3.03 -5.93
N ALA A 89 -18.37 -3.31 -7.07
CA ALA A 89 -18.42 -4.66 -7.63
C ALA A 89 -17.01 -5.19 -7.96
N LYS A 90 -16.14 -4.36 -8.54
CA LYS A 90 -14.72 -4.70 -8.77
C LYS A 90 -13.97 -4.94 -7.46
N GLN A 91 -14.19 -4.10 -6.44
CA GLN A 91 -13.55 -4.28 -5.14
C GLN A 91 -13.96 -5.60 -4.48
N ARG A 92 -15.25 -5.99 -4.56
CA ARG A 92 -15.73 -7.30 -4.09
C ARG A 92 -15.06 -8.46 -4.83
N TYR A 93 -14.85 -8.33 -6.13
CA TYR A 93 -14.09 -9.32 -6.88
C TYR A 93 -12.65 -9.46 -6.34
N TRP A 94 -11.95 -8.35 -6.05
CA TRP A 94 -10.60 -8.38 -5.50
C TRP A 94 -10.54 -8.92 -4.07
N ILE A 95 -11.58 -8.72 -3.28
CA ILE A 95 -11.75 -9.38 -1.97
C ILE A 95 -11.81 -10.90 -2.15
N ASP A 96 -12.59 -11.42 -3.12
CA ASP A 96 -12.63 -12.85 -3.45
C ASP A 96 -11.24 -13.35 -3.85
N MET A 97 -10.54 -12.63 -4.72
CA MET A 97 -9.21 -13.03 -5.18
C MET A 97 -8.17 -12.99 -4.07
N THR A 98 -8.26 -12.01 -3.17
CA THR A 98 -7.43 -11.97 -1.96
C THR A 98 -7.63 -13.24 -1.11
N SER A 99 -8.87 -13.65 -0.91
CA SER A 99 -9.18 -14.89 -0.19
C SER A 99 -8.65 -16.14 -0.91
N VAL A 100 -8.82 -16.23 -2.23
CA VAL A 100 -8.28 -17.33 -3.06
C VAL A 100 -6.75 -17.41 -2.92
N MET A 101 -6.07 -16.29 -2.92
CA MET A 101 -4.62 -16.21 -2.74
C MET A 101 -4.17 -16.48 -1.29
N GLY A 102 -5.10 -16.63 -0.35
CA GLY A 102 -4.84 -16.82 1.09
C GLY A 102 -4.36 -15.56 1.79
N GLY A 103 -4.63 -14.41 1.19
CA GLY A 103 -4.35 -13.10 1.76
C GLY A 103 -5.29 -12.77 2.92
N GLN A 104 -4.90 -11.77 3.69
CA GLN A 104 -5.66 -11.27 4.83
C GLN A 104 -6.14 -9.84 4.60
N PHE A 105 -5.49 -9.10 3.70
CA PHE A 105 -5.71 -7.68 3.47
C PHE A 105 -6.02 -7.39 2.00
N CYS A 106 -6.98 -6.51 1.77
CA CYS A 106 -7.29 -6.01 0.44
C CYS A 106 -7.31 -4.48 0.50
N ARG A 107 -6.43 -3.84 -0.27
CA ARG A 107 -6.31 -2.39 -0.28
C ARG A 107 -7.51 -1.76 -0.97
N VAL A 108 -7.95 -0.62 -0.42
CA VAL A 108 -8.81 0.36 -1.07
C VAL A 108 -8.07 1.69 -1.14
N LEU A 109 -8.42 2.52 -2.13
CA LEU A 109 -8.07 3.94 -2.18
C LEU A 109 -9.35 4.77 -2.11
N SER A 110 -9.23 6.04 -1.79
CA SER A 110 -10.40 6.91 -1.65
C SER A 110 -11.00 7.30 -3.01
N GLY A 111 -10.16 7.37 -4.04
CA GLY A 111 -10.52 7.88 -5.35
C GLY A 111 -9.82 9.19 -5.70
N GLN A 112 -10.26 9.85 -6.75
CA GLN A 112 -9.58 11.00 -7.33
C GLN A 112 -10.08 12.34 -6.75
N ARG A 113 -9.14 13.26 -6.48
CA ARG A 113 -9.40 14.63 -5.99
C ARG A 113 -9.78 15.55 -7.17
N ARG A 114 -11.02 15.46 -7.61
CA ARG A 114 -11.54 16.34 -8.66
C ARG A 114 -11.72 17.76 -8.15
N PRO A 115 -11.49 18.81 -8.99
CA PRO A 115 -11.56 20.21 -8.57
C PRO A 115 -12.91 20.64 -7.97
N GLU A 116 -14.01 20.05 -8.47
CA GLU A 116 -15.38 20.38 -8.04
C GLU A 116 -15.80 19.68 -6.76
N LEU A 117 -15.01 18.71 -6.29
CA LEU A 117 -15.37 17.86 -5.15
C LEU A 117 -14.93 18.52 -3.83
N SER A 118 -15.89 18.88 -2.98
CA SER A 118 -15.58 19.33 -1.63
C SER A 118 -15.02 18.18 -0.77
N ILE A 119 -14.18 18.54 0.22
CA ILE A 119 -13.59 17.54 1.14
C ILE A 119 -14.70 16.77 1.89
N GLU A 120 -15.68 17.47 2.43
CA GLU A 120 -16.80 16.85 3.16
C GLU A 120 -17.55 15.85 2.28
N HIS A 121 -17.89 16.25 1.06
CA HIS A 121 -18.61 15.38 0.14
C HIS A 121 -17.78 14.17 -0.30
N GLY A 122 -16.51 14.38 -0.62
CA GLY A 122 -15.61 13.28 -1.01
C GLY A 122 -15.36 12.27 0.12
N VAL A 123 -15.17 12.73 1.36
CA VAL A 123 -15.08 11.84 2.54
C VAL A 123 -16.35 11.00 2.67
N LYS A 124 -17.53 11.62 2.51
CA LYS A 124 -18.80 10.91 2.58
C LYS A 124 -18.90 9.84 1.48
N LEU A 125 -18.63 10.19 0.21
CA LEU A 125 -18.71 9.25 -0.91
C LEU A 125 -17.76 8.05 -0.72
N ALA A 126 -16.50 8.31 -0.38
CA ALA A 126 -15.52 7.27 -0.18
C ALA A 126 -15.88 6.36 1.02
N ALA A 127 -16.31 6.96 2.14
CA ALA A 127 -16.72 6.20 3.32
C ALA A 127 -17.95 5.31 3.02
N GLU A 128 -18.96 5.81 2.31
CA GLU A 128 -20.15 5.04 1.92
C GLU A 128 -19.75 3.82 1.06
N CYS A 129 -18.88 4.00 0.05
CA CYS A 129 -18.42 2.88 -0.79
C CYS A 129 -17.60 1.85 -0.02
N ILE A 130 -16.71 2.30 0.89
CA ILE A 130 -15.93 1.40 1.74
C ILE A 130 -16.86 0.60 2.67
N LEU A 131 -17.79 1.29 3.34
CA LEU A 131 -18.76 0.66 4.24
C LEU A 131 -19.63 -0.38 3.51
N GLU A 132 -19.95 -0.15 2.23
CA GLU A 132 -20.71 -1.12 1.43
C GLU A 132 -19.88 -2.37 1.05
N CYS A 133 -18.55 -2.27 1.01
CA CYS A 133 -17.67 -3.41 0.77
C CYS A 133 -17.39 -4.25 2.03
N LEU A 134 -17.48 -3.65 3.22
CA LEU A 134 -17.01 -4.25 4.48
C LEU A 134 -17.74 -5.52 4.90
N PRO A 135 -19.08 -5.62 4.84
CA PRO A 135 -19.76 -6.89 5.17
C PRO A 135 -19.31 -8.04 4.27
N TYR A 136 -19.05 -7.74 3.00
CA TYR A 136 -18.56 -8.73 2.04
C TYR A 136 -17.13 -9.19 2.35
N ALA A 137 -16.27 -8.27 2.82
CA ALA A 137 -14.91 -8.57 3.25
C ALA A 137 -14.91 -9.40 4.55
N GLU A 138 -15.73 -9.02 5.52
CA GLU A 138 -15.87 -9.73 6.80
C GLU A 138 -16.30 -11.19 6.62
N GLU A 139 -17.29 -11.46 5.77
CA GLU A 139 -17.75 -12.83 5.43
C GLU A 139 -16.59 -13.71 4.90
N ARG A 140 -15.54 -13.11 4.35
CA ARG A 140 -14.37 -13.79 3.78
C ARG A 140 -13.16 -13.74 4.69
N GLY A 141 -13.29 -13.18 5.88
CA GLY A 141 -12.18 -12.98 6.81
C GLY A 141 -11.11 -12.02 6.30
N ILE A 142 -11.47 -11.11 5.36
CA ILE A 142 -10.57 -10.12 4.79
C ILE A 142 -10.75 -8.78 5.51
N THR A 143 -9.63 -8.13 5.83
CA THR A 143 -9.63 -6.75 6.31
C THR A 143 -9.34 -5.82 5.13
N LEU A 144 -10.24 -4.85 4.89
CA LEU A 144 -9.97 -3.76 3.97
C LEU A 144 -8.96 -2.80 4.61
N ILE A 145 -7.98 -2.38 3.84
CA ILE A 145 -6.97 -1.43 4.30
C ILE A 145 -6.92 -0.22 3.38
N ILE A 146 -6.92 0.98 3.96
CA ILE A 146 -6.73 2.21 3.21
C ILE A 146 -5.28 2.66 3.34
N GLU A 147 -4.67 3.04 2.22
CA GLU A 147 -3.32 3.58 2.18
C GLU A 147 -3.34 5.10 2.08
N ASN A 148 -2.44 5.78 2.81
CA ASN A 148 -2.12 7.17 2.53
C ASN A 148 -1.29 7.23 1.24
N HIS A 149 -1.99 7.40 0.12
CA HIS A 149 -1.45 7.28 -1.24
C HIS A 149 -1.38 8.64 -1.95
N TYR A 150 -0.66 8.75 -3.05
CA TYR A 150 -0.54 10.02 -3.78
C TYR A 150 -1.32 10.05 -5.11
N LYS A 151 -1.22 9.00 -5.91
CA LYS A 151 -1.91 8.89 -7.20
C LYS A 151 -1.70 7.48 -7.80
N ASP A 152 -2.76 6.89 -8.36
CA ASP A 152 -2.65 5.74 -9.25
C ASP A 152 -2.28 6.20 -10.67
N ASP A 153 -1.45 5.43 -11.39
CA ASP A 153 -0.95 5.80 -12.74
C ASP A 153 -2.06 5.96 -13.78
N PHE A 154 -3.22 5.31 -13.57
CA PHE A 154 -4.37 5.40 -14.48
C PHE A 154 -5.33 6.55 -14.16
N TRP A 155 -5.09 7.31 -13.09
CA TRP A 155 -5.93 8.41 -12.67
C TRP A 155 -5.54 9.75 -13.32
N GLU A 156 -6.52 10.59 -13.57
CA GLU A 156 -6.31 11.97 -14.05
C GLU A 156 -5.82 12.88 -12.90
N TYR A 157 -6.46 12.76 -11.73
CA TYR A 157 -6.19 13.61 -10.57
C TYR A 157 -5.46 12.83 -9.47
N PRO A 158 -4.77 13.55 -8.55
CA PRO A 158 -4.20 12.93 -7.35
C PRO A 158 -5.24 12.22 -6.48
N GLU A 159 -4.77 11.40 -5.57
CA GLU A 159 -5.58 10.77 -4.52
C GLU A 159 -6.41 11.82 -3.78
N PHE A 160 -7.69 11.55 -3.56
CA PHE A 160 -8.57 12.45 -2.82
C PHE A 160 -8.10 12.62 -1.38
N ALA A 161 -7.82 11.52 -0.69
CA ALA A 161 -7.33 11.51 0.68
C ALA A 161 -5.81 11.58 0.80
N GLN A 162 -5.13 12.26 -0.15
CA GLN A 162 -3.67 12.40 -0.13
C GLN A 162 -3.16 13.16 1.11
N LYS A 163 -3.84 14.26 1.51
CA LYS A 163 -3.45 15.10 2.64
C LYS A 163 -3.84 14.46 3.96
N MET A 164 -2.95 14.54 4.96
CA MET A 164 -3.10 13.94 6.29
C MET A 164 -4.46 14.21 6.93
N ASP A 165 -4.94 15.45 6.92
CA ASP A 165 -6.21 15.79 7.58
C ASP A 165 -7.41 15.14 6.88
N VAL A 166 -7.39 15.07 5.54
CA VAL A 166 -8.43 14.39 4.75
C VAL A 166 -8.36 12.88 4.97
N PHE A 167 -7.16 12.31 4.96
CA PHE A 167 -6.92 10.90 5.25
C PHE A 167 -7.45 10.50 6.63
N CYS A 168 -7.06 11.23 7.66
CA CYS A 168 -7.53 10.99 9.03
C CYS A 168 -9.06 11.13 9.15
N SER A 169 -9.66 12.12 8.45
CA SER A 169 -11.12 12.30 8.43
C SER A 169 -11.82 11.09 7.82
N LEU A 170 -11.29 10.55 6.72
CA LEU A 170 -11.83 9.35 6.09
C LEU A 170 -11.66 8.09 6.97
N VAL A 171 -10.48 7.89 7.56
CA VAL A 171 -10.22 6.78 8.49
C VAL A 171 -11.19 6.81 9.67
N ASN A 172 -11.46 8.02 10.20
CA ASN A 172 -12.40 8.21 11.30
C ASN A 172 -13.87 8.02 10.88
N ALA A 173 -14.22 8.30 9.63
CA ALA A 173 -15.58 8.10 9.12
C ALA A 173 -15.95 6.62 8.95
N VAL A 174 -14.96 5.72 8.85
CA VAL A 174 -15.17 4.28 8.66
C VAL A 174 -14.82 3.53 9.95
N GLN A 175 -15.83 3.23 10.77
CA GLN A 175 -15.67 2.48 12.02
C GLN A 175 -16.13 1.04 11.83
N HIS A 176 -15.17 0.13 11.61
CA HIS A 176 -15.45 -1.30 11.41
C HIS A 176 -14.24 -2.14 11.82
N PRO A 177 -14.40 -3.32 12.46
CA PRO A 177 -13.29 -4.17 12.88
C PRO A 177 -12.46 -4.72 11.69
N HIS A 178 -13.09 -4.90 10.53
CA HIS A 178 -12.42 -5.33 9.28
C HIS A 178 -11.98 -4.13 8.41
N PHE A 179 -11.64 -2.98 9.03
CA PHE A 179 -11.07 -1.85 8.33
C PHE A 179 -9.83 -1.33 9.07
N GLY A 180 -8.72 -1.24 8.36
CA GLY A 180 -7.43 -0.79 8.90
C GLY A 180 -6.69 0.17 7.98
N VAL A 181 -5.48 0.51 8.36
CA VAL A 181 -4.59 1.40 7.63
C VAL A 181 -3.37 0.63 7.15
N ASN A 182 -3.02 0.82 5.87
CA ASN A 182 -1.72 0.55 5.31
C ASN A 182 -0.92 1.86 5.33
N TYR A 183 0.08 1.95 6.19
CA TYR A 183 0.85 3.18 6.37
C TYR A 183 2.05 3.21 5.42
N ASP A 184 2.19 4.26 4.61
CA ASP A 184 3.37 4.56 3.79
C ASP A 184 4.00 5.89 4.22
N PRO A 185 5.20 5.88 4.82
CA PRO A 185 5.86 7.10 5.28
C PRO A 185 6.27 8.03 4.14
N SER A 186 6.65 7.48 2.98
CA SER A 186 7.09 8.29 1.83
C SER A 186 5.95 9.05 1.19
N ASN A 187 4.75 8.49 1.18
CA ASN A 187 3.55 9.14 0.65
C ASN A 187 3.13 10.35 1.49
N ALA A 188 3.46 10.35 2.81
CA ALA A 188 3.29 11.55 3.64
C ALA A 188 4.21 12.70 3.18
N TYR A 189 5.50 12.40 2.88
CA TYR A 189 6.40 13.41 2.31
C TYR A 189 5.89 13.93 0.96
N ILE A 190 5.40 13.06 0.08
CA ILE A 190 4.80 13.46 -1.20
C ILE A 190 3.62 14.41 -1.00
N ALA A 191 2.82 14.17 0.04
CA ALA A 191 1.73 15.05 0.43
C ALA A 191 2.20 16.39 1.04
N GLY A 192 3.49 16.53 1.38
CA GLY A 192 4.03 17.67 2.14
C GLY A 192 3.73 17.60 3.63
N ASP A 193 3.32 16.44 4.12
CA ASP A 193 2.99 16.18 5.52
C ASP A 193 4.17 15.54 6.26
N ASP A 194 4.10 15.53 7.60
CA ASP A 194 5.07 14.84 8.45
C ASP A 194 4.67 13.36 8.62
N PRO A 195 5.51 12.39 8.21
CA PRO A 195 5.16 10.98 8.29
C PRO A 195 4.98 10.48 9.73
N ILE A 196 5.75 11.03 10.69
CA ILE A 196 5.65 10.60 12.09
C ILE A 196 4.36 11.16 12.73
N GLU A 197 4.00 12.39 12.38
CA GLU A 197 2.73 12.98 12.84
C GLU A 197 1.53 12.20 12.28
N LEU A 198 1.56 11.88 10.99
CA LEU A 198 0.53 11.02 10.38
C LEU A 198 0.45 9.67 11.10
N LEU A 199 1.59 9.01 11.29
CA LEU A 199 1.63 7.71 11.96
C LEU A 199 1.01 7.79 13.37
N LYS A 200 1.37 8.77 14.18
CA LYS A 200 0.81 8.96 15.53
C LYS A 200 -0.71 9.09 15.52
N ARG A 201 -1.28 9.77 14.51
CA ARG A 201 -2.75 9.94 14.39
C ARG A 201 -3.47 8.65 14.07
N VAL A 202 -2.85 7.75 13.29
CA VAL A 202 -3.50 6.53 12.77
C VAL A 202 -2.92 5.23 13.32
N SER A 203 -1.87 5.27 14.14
CA SER A 203 -1.10 4.09 14.58
C SER A 203 -1.97 2.99 15.19
N HIS A 204 -3.06 3.37 15.90
CA HIS A 204 -4.02 2.44 16.49
C HIS A 204 -4.88 1.67 15.45
N ARG A 205 -4.80 2.04 14.18
CA ARG A 205 -5.52 1.42 13.06
C ARG A 205 -4.56 0.76 12.05
N VAL A 206 -3.24 0.94 12.20
CA VAL A 206 -2.24 0.40 11.29
C VAL A 206 -2.15 -1.12 11.45
N VAL A 207 -2.42 -1.84 10.36
CA VAL A 207 -2.36 -3.31 10.30
C VAL A 207 -1.34 -3.82 9.28
N THR A 208 -0.97 -2.97 8.32
CA THR A 208 0.12 -3.19 7.35
C THR A 208 0.89 -1.90 7.14
N MET A 209 2.11 -2.02 6.61
CA MET A 209 2.96 -0.89 6.26
C MET A 209 3.61 -1.14 4.89
N HIS A 210 3.58 -0.14 4.00
CA HIS A 210 4.50 -0.07 2.90
C HIS A 210 5.82 0.56 3.37
N ALA A 211 6.89 -0.21 3.30
CA ALA A 211 8.22 0.32 3.54
C ALA A 211 8.78 0.86 2.23
N SER A 212 9.02 2.14 2.21
CA SER A 212 9.58 2.89 1.10
C SER A 212 10.55 3.95 1.62
N ASP A 213 11.37 4.53 0.77
CA ASP A 213 12.19 5.67 1.14
C ASP A 213 12.33 6.67 0.00
N ARG A 214 12.62 7.90 0.33
CA ARG A 214 12.76 9.01 -0.60
C ARG A 214 13.95 9.87 -0.24
N TYR A 215 14.53 10.51 -1.24
CA TYR A 215 15.54 11.55 -1.06
C TYR A 215 15.23 12.78 -1.91
N LEU A 216 15.70 13.94 -1.45
CA LEU A 216 15.62 15.18 -2.21
C LEU A 216 16.85 15.28 -3.11
N ILE A 217 16.63 15.59 -4.39
CA ILE A 217 17.73 15.87 -5.33
C ILE A 217 18.26 17.30 -5.15
N GLU A 218 17.41 18.20 -4.62
CA GLU A 218 17.74 19.61 -4.35
C GLU A 218 16.74 20.21 -3.36
N GLY A 219 17.13 21.32 -2.72
CA GLY A 219 16.25 22.06 -1.80
C GLY A 219 16.10 21.38 -0.43
N THR A 220 15.06 21.78 0.28
CA THR A 220 14.75 21.36 1.64
C THR A 220 13.35 20.76 1.73
N LEU A 221 13.03 20.12 2.88
CA LEU A 221 11.66 19.67 3.16
C LEU A 221 10.66 20.84 3.24
N GLU A 222 11.13 22.05 3.61
CA GLU A 222 10.28 23.23 3.63
C GLU A 222 9.92 23.68 2.21
N ASP A 223 10.86 23.59 1.28
CA ASP A 223 10.61 23.86 -0.14
C ASP A 223 9.62 22.84 -0.71
N LEU A 224 9.77 21.56 -0.36
CA LEU A 224 8.83 20.51 -0.76
C LEU A 224 7.39 20.79 -0.29
N ARG A 225 7.21 21.26 0.95
CA ARG A 225 5.89 21.59 1.52
C ARG A 225 5.22 22.78 0.84
N ARG A 226 5.99 23.70 0.28
CA ARG A 226 5.50 24.88 -0.43
C ARG A 226 5.21 24.62 -1.90
N GLU A 227 5.77 23.56 -2.46
CA GLU A 227 5.64 23.23 -3.87
C GLU A 227 4.31 22.51 -4.14
N GLU A 228 3.55 23.01 -5.09
CA GLU A 228 2.33 22.34 -5.53
C GLU A 228 2.67 21.19 -6.47
N SER A 229 2.16 20.00 -6.16
CA SER A 229 2.32 18.80 -6.98
C SER A 229 1.40 18.80 -8.22
N GLY A 230 0.44 19.71 -8.29
CA GLY A 230 -0.54 19.81 -9.37
C GLY A 230 -1.33 18.50 -9.58
N SER A 231 -1.68 18.23 -10.84
CA SER A 231 -2.38 16.98 -11.22
C SER A 231 -1.49 15.73 -11.12
N ALA A 232 -0.17 15.91 -11.04
CA ALA A 232 0.75 14.78 -10.88
C ALA A 232 0.68 14.14 -9.49
N GLY A 233 0.25 14.88 -8.45
CA GLY A 233 0.26 14.41 -7.07
C GLY A 233 1.67 14.16 -6.51
N TYR A 234 2.72 14.60 -7.21
CA TYR A 234 4.11 14.25 -6.95
C TYR A 234 5.05 15.40 -7.33
N VAL A 235 5.96 15.75 -6.45
CA VAL A 235 6.97 16.80 -6.67
C VAL A 235 8.25 16.19 -7.24
N LYS A 236 8.71 16.68 -8.38
CA LYS A 236 9.84 16.10 -9.15
C LYS A 236 11.17 16.09 -8.41
N ARG A 237 11.37 16.97 -7.42
CA ARG A 237 12.58 17.00 -6.59
C ARG A 237 12.71 15.83 -5.61
N LEU A 238 11.61 15.13 -5.33
CA LEU A 238 11.58 13.96 -4.47
C LEU A 238 11.73 12.70 -5.33
N ARG A 239 12.69 11.87 -5.03
CA ARG A 239 13.00 10.64 -5.78
C ARG A 239 12.91 9.41 -4.89
N HIS A 240 12.58 8.28 -5.49
CA HIS A 240 12.71 6.98 -4.84
C HIS A 240 14.15 6.74 -4.39
N GLY A 241 14.31 6.15 -3.21
CA GLY A 241 15.60 5.84 -2.62
C GLY A 241 15.67 4.40 -2.11
N GLU A 242 16.85 3.97 -1.74
CA GLU A 242 17.05 2.71 -1.04
C GLU A 242 16.59 2.87 0.41
N ILE A 243 15.80 1.94 0.92
CA ILE A 243 15.25 1.98 2.27
C ILE A 243 16.36 2.08 3.32
N GLY A 244 16.23 3.05 4.22
CA GLY A 244 17.19 3.36 5.28
C GLY A 244 18.31 4.30 4.86
N LYS A 245 18.29 4.81 3.62
CA LYS A 245 19.25 5.81 3.14
C LYS A 245 18.59 7.15 2.75
N GLY A 246 17.31 7.26 2.92
CA GLY A 246 16.53 8.44 2.55
C GLY A 246 16.09 9.27 3.76
N LEU A 247 14.90 9.85 3.61
CA LEU A 247 14.32 10.81 4.57
C LEU A 247 13.59 10.14 5.73
N ASN A 248 13.19 8.87 5.59
CA ASN A 248 12.38 8.19 6.58
C ASN A 248 13.18 7.79 7.82
N ASP A 249 12.74 8.25 8.99
CA ASP A 249 13.27 7.81 10.28
C ASP A 249 12.63 6.49 10.69
N TYR A 250 13.23 5.38 10.25
CA TYR A 250 12.76 4.03 10.59
C TYR A 250 12.85 3.69 12.08
N ASP A 251 13.71 4.37 12.84
CA ASP A 251 13.78 4.18 14.30
C ASP A 251 12.55 4.81 14.98
N ALA A 252 12.17 6.01 14.58
CA ALA A 252 10.96 6.65 15.06
C ALA A 252 9.69 5.89 14.63
N ILE A 253 9.62 5.45 13.36
CA ILE A 253 8.50 4.67 12.82
C ILE A 253 8.31 3.37 13.61
N PHE A 254 9.37 2.58 13.77
CA PHE A 254 9.29 1.27 14.44
C PHE A 254 9.07 1.40 15.95
N THR A 255 9.57 2.47 16.56
CA THR A 255 9.24 2.80 17.95
C THR A 255 7.74 3.00 18.13
N GLU A 256 7.11 3.78 17.26
CA GLU A 256 5.68 4.05 17.34
C GLU A 256 4.84 2.79 17.03
N LEU A 257 5.20 2.04 15.97
CA LEU A 257 4.52 0.78 15.63
C LEU A 257 4.61 -0.24 16.76
N LYS A 258 5.79 -0.38 17.38
CA LYS A 258 5.98 -1.24 18.54
C LYS A 258 5.15 -0.79 19.75
N ARG A 259 5.07 0.51 19.99
CA ARG A 259 4.27 1.08 21.09
C ARG A 259 2.80 0.68 21.02
N VAL A 260 2.24 0.58 19.81
CA VAL A 260 0.83 0.17 19.60
C VAL A 260 0.64 -1.33 19.41
N GLY A 261 1.70 -2.13 19.55
CA GLY A 261 1.62 -3.59 19.46
C GLY A 261 1.51 -4.11 18.04
N PHE A 262 2.01 -3.36 17.03
CA PHE A 262 1.97 -3.81 15.64
C PHE A 262 2.72 -5.14 15.45
N ASP A 263 2.05 -6.10 14.84
CA ASP A 263 2.57 -7.43 14.48
C ASP A 263 2.22 -7.87 13.05
N GLY A 264 1.81 -6.89 12.24
CA GLY A 264 1.31 -7.09 10.88
C GLY A 264 2.41 -7.33 9.84
N TRP A 265 2.13 -6.93 8.61
CA TRP A 265 3.06 -7.06 7.49
C TRP A 265 3.72 -5.73 7.15
N ILE A 266 5.02 -5.78 6.88
CA ILE A 266 5.80 -4.70 6.30
C ILE A 266 6.16 -5.12 4.88
N SER A 267 5.62 -4.45 3.88
CA SER A 267 5.86 -4.76 2.46
C SER A 267 6.81 -3.73 1.86
N ILE A 268 7.90 -4.19 1.24
CA ILE A 268 8.84 -3.31 0.56
C ILE A 268 8.20 -2.79 -0.73
N GLU A 269 7.89 -1.51 -0.80
CA GLU A 269 7.40 -0.83 -2.00
C GLU A 269 8.45 0.13 -2.56
N ASP A 270 9.66 -0.38 -2.75
CA ASP A 270 10.82 0.32 -3.29
C ASP A 270 11.67 -0.60 -4.16
N GLY A 271 12.94 -0.27 -4.37
CA GLY A 271 13.85 -1.10 -5.17
C GLY A 271 13.74 -0.81 -6.66
N VAL A 272 13.47 0.44 -7.03
CA VAL A 272 13.30 0.87 -8.45
C VAL A 272 14.53 0.63 -9.34
N GLU A 273 15.71 0.41 -8.74
CA GLU A 273 16.96 0.07 -9.45
C GLU A 273 17.15 -1.45 -9.64
N GLY A 274 16.17 -2.25 -9.24
CA GLY A 274 16.17 -3.69 -9.44
C GLY A 274 16.48 -4.53 -8.20
N ILE A 275 16.77 -5.81 -8.43
CA ILE A 275 16.82 -6.83 -7.38
C ILE A 275 17.90 -6.58 -6.33
N GLU A 276 19.04 -6.03 -6.70
CA GLU A 276 20.13 -5.76 -5.76
C GLU A 276 19.76 -4.67 -4.74
N GLN A 277 19.09 -3.60 -5.20
CA GLN A 277 18.60 -2.55 -4.31
C GLN A 277 17.51 -3.13 -3.39
N LEU A 278 16.60 -3.91 -3.94
CA LEU A 278 15.55 -4.58 -3.17
C LEU A 278 16.12 -5.53 -2.10
N ALA A 279 17.18 -6.27 -2.43
CA ALA A 279 17.87 -7.14 -1.47
C ALA A 279 18.52 -6.35 -0.32
N ARG A 280 19.16 -5.21 -0.61
CA ARG A 280 19.72 -4.35 0.45
C ARG A 280 18.63 -3.76 1.35
N SER A 281 17.50 -3.34 0.76
CA SER A 281 16.33 -2.87 1.50
C SER A 281 15.75 -3.96 2.40
N ALA A 282 15.66 -5.20 1.90
CA ALA A 282 15.20 -6.35 2.69
C ALA A 282 16.14 -6.65 3.87
N ASP A 283 17.45 -6.60 3.64
CA ASP A 283 18.45 -6.78 4.70
C ASP A 283 18.37 -5.72 5.79
N PHE A 284 18.20 -4.46 5.39
CA PHE A 284 18.01 -3.35 6.33
C PHE A 284 16.78 -3.58 7.20
N LEU A 285 15.62 -3.87 6.58
CA LEU A 285 14.36 -4.06 7.30
C LEU A 285 14.41 -5.28 8.22
N ARG A 286 14.99 -6.41 7.80
CA ARG A 286 15.16 -7.58 8.66
C ARG A 286 15.96 -7.26 9.91
N LYS A 287 17.06 -6.53 9.77
CA LYS A 287 17.89 -6.09 10.91
C LYS A 287 17.09 -5.18 11.84
N LYS A 288 16.33 -4.23 11.30
CA LYS A 288 15.48 -3.34 12.07
C LYS A 288 14.33 -4.08 12.76
N ILE A 289 13.66 -5.01 12.08
CA ILE A 289 12.61 -5.85 12.69
C ILE A 289 13.18 -6.66 13.84
N ALA A 290 14.34 -7.31 13.68
CA ALA A 290 14.99 -8.07 14.75
C ALA A 290 15.40 -7.18 15.94
N GLN A 291 15.81 -5.94 15.69
CA GLN A 291 16.17 -4.97 16.73
C GLN A 291 14.95 -4.55 17.57
N TYR A 292 13.83 -4.25 16.93
CA TYR A 292 12.63 -3.72 17.58
C TYR A 292 11.70 -4.81 18.12
N TRP A 293 11.66 -5.97 17.50
CA TRP A 293 10.89 -7.15 17.92
C TRP A 293 11.81 -8.36 18.11
N PRO A 294 12.73 -8.32 19.09
CA PRO A 294 13.62 -9.44 19.33
C PRO A 294 12.81 -10.70 19.65
N SER A 295 13.24 -11.83 19.07
CA SER A 295 12.69 -13.13 19.46
C SER A 295 12.92 -13.30 20.95
N THR A 296 11.86 -13.47 21.74
CA THR A 296 11.99 -13.90 23.11
C THR A 296 12.57 -15.30 23.05
N GLY A 297 13.88 -15.42 23.30
CA GLY A 297 14.52 -16.72 23.39
C GLY A 297 13.80 -17.57 24.44
N ASN A 298 13.34 -18.73 24.03
CA ASN A 298 12.98 -19.80 24.95
C ASN A 298 14.24 -20.37 25.59
#